data_a0173b03aca0a025c5c9a85c93c5ad34
#
_entry.id   a0173b03aca0a025c5c9a85c93c5ad34
#
_cell.length_a   1.000
_cell.length_b   1.000
_cell.length_c   1.000
_cell.angle_alpha   90.00
_cell.angle_beta   90.00
_cell.angle_gamma   90.00
#
_symmetry.space_group_name_H-M   'P 1'
#
loop_
_entity.id
_entity.type
_entity.pdbx_description
1 polymer ?
#
loop_
_entity_poly.entity_id
_entity_poly.type
_entity_poly.pdbx_seq_one_letter_code
_entity_poly.pdbx_strand_id
1 'polypeptide(L)'
;MKLVNFRVNTNGKPRLGVKTDTGILDIEKAWEAAKEYEPHEVPLTLEQWLHADEDSKEFFRQFINSYKNHDDLTYEENSIQISPCVPKTAKIICVGLNYRKHAKESNMDVPKTPILFNKFSNSLAGHLEKVELPADSKQVDFEAELGIVIGKRAKGVSRDQALNYVAGYCNANDLSARDLQFRTNQWLLGKSCDGFCPVGPYLVTADEVGDPNQLKIETIVNGKVRQSSNTSDMIFYCDELVSYISTYMTLEPGDLIITGTPEGVILGLPAHEQDWLTDGDEVTIQIEKLGVLTNRLLSPVSIKEKETIISQNV
;
A
#
# COMPACT_ATOMS: atom_id res chain seq x y z
N MET A 1 9.68 8.65 9.81
CA MET A 1 9.38 7.43 10.59
C MET A 1 8.74 6.37 9.71
N LYS A 2 8.91 5.07 10.05
CA LYS A 2 8.24 3.94 9.36
C LYS A 2 7.19 3.34 10.29
N LEU A 3 5.93 3.71 10.12
CA LEU A 3 4.81 3.22 10.90
C LEU A 3 4.37 1.84 10.40
N VAL A 4 4.06 0.94 11.32
CA VAL A 4 3.70 -0.46 11.06
C VAL A 4 2.34 -0.74 11.68
N ASN A 5 1.42 -1.28 10.89
CA ASN A 5 0.20 -1.88 11.42
C ASN A 5 0.41 -3.39 11.49
N PHE A 6 0.38 -3.98 12.68
CA PHE A 6 0.74 -5.38 12.85
C PHE A 6 -0.17 -6.10 13.87
N ARG A 7 -0.07 -7.43 13.88
CA ARG A 7 -0.68 -8.33 14.87
C ARG A 7 0.38 -9.28 15.40
N VAL A 8 0.34 -9.57 16.70
CA VAL A 8 1.28 -10.54 17.29
C VAL A 8 0.93 -11.98 16.90
N ASN A 9 -0.36 -12.22 16.58
CA ASN A 9 -0.86 -13.48 16.03
C ASN A 9 -2.05 -13.20 15.11
N THR A 10 -2.45 -14.17 14.29
CA THR A 10 -3.50 -14.02 13.26
C THR A 10 -4.84 -13.53 13.80
N ASN A 11 -5.20 -13.86 15.03
CA ASN A 11 -6.46 -13.46 15.69
C ASN A 11 -6.29 -12.26 16.63
N GLY A 12 -5.08 -11.71 16.74
CA GLY A 12 -4.77 -10.58 17.62
C GLY A 12 -5.39 -9.26 17.14
N LYS A 13 -5.54 -8.31 18.08
CA LYS A 13 -5.93 -6.95 17.71
C LYS A 13 -4.81 -6.30 16.88
N PRO A 14 -5.15 -5.49 15.86
CA PRO A 14 -4.17 -4.64 15.20
C PRO A 14 -3.52 -3.68 16.20
N ARG A 15 -2.20 -3.49 16.09
CA ARG A 15 -1.39 -2.59 16.92
C ARG A 15 -0.60 -1.65 16.03
N LEU A 16 -0.34 -0.47 16.54
CA LEU A 16 0.62 0.45 15.94
C LEU A 16 2.03 0.11 16.42
N GLY A 17 2.95 0.00 15.49
CA GLY A 17 4.37 -0.11 15.75
C GLY A 17 5.18 0.90 14.95
N VAL A 18 6.44 1.00 15.28
CA VAL A 18 7.43 1.78 14.53
C VAL A 18 8.64 0.90 14.25
N LYS A 19 9.07 0.85 12.98
CA LYS A 19 10.30 0.18 12.59
C LYS A 19 11.50 0.95 13.15
N THR A 20 12.32 0.25 13.91
CA THR A 20 13.60 0.70 14.45
C THR A 20 14.75 -0.16 13.92
N ASP A 21 15.96 0.13 14.30
CA ASP A 21 17.14 -0.69 13.94
C ASP A 21 17.11 -2.08 14.59
N THR A 22 16.46 -2.22 15.74
CA THR A 22 16.39 -3.48 16.52
C THR A 22 15.14 -4.32 16.22
N GLY A 23 14.12 -3.74 15.57
CA GLY A 23 12.87 -4.46 15.26
C GLY A 23 11.68 -3.52 15.12
N ILE A 24 10.50 -4.02 15.47
CA ILE A 24 9.26 -3.25 15.49
C ILE A 24 8.94 -2.89 16.95
N LEU A 25 9.11 -1.62 17.33
CA LEU A 25 8.69 -1.09 18.63
C LEU A 25 7.15 -1.17 18.71
N ASP A 26 6.63 -1.88 19.70
CA ASP A 26 5.19 -1.96 19.99
C ASP A 26 4.77 -0.75 20.82
N ILE A 27 4.01 0.15 20.24
CA ILE A 27 3.61 1.40 20.90
C ILE A 27 2.70 1.13 22.11
N GLU A 28 1.81 0.13 22.03
CA GLU A 28 0.96 -0.23 23.18
C GLU A 28 1.78 -0.76 24.36
N LYS A 29 2.77 -1.63 24.12
CA LYS A 29 3.68 -2.08 25.17
C LYS A 29 4.51 -0.95 25.77
N ALA A 30 5.07 -0.10 24.91
CA ALA A 30 5.87 1.04 25.35
C ALA A 30 5.04 2.01 26.19
N TRP A 31 3.79 2.27 25.78
CA TRP A 31 2.86 3.11 26.50
C TRP A 31 2.49 2.52 27.87
N GLU A 32 2.15 1.24 27.96
CA GLU A 32 1.83 0.58 29.22
C GLU A 32 3.00 0.64 30.23
N ALA A 33 4.24 0.59 29.75
CA ALA A 33 5.44 0.72 30.60
C ALA A 33 5.71 2.18 31.03
N ALA A 34 5.24 3.16 30.30
CA ALA A 34 5.62 4.57 30.41
C ALA A 34 4.53 5.48 30.98
N LYS A 35 3.24 5.13 30.86
CA LYS A 35 2.08 6.01 31.05
C LYS A 35 2.01 6.75 32.41
N GLU A 36 2.63 6.20 33.46
CA GLU A 36 2.67 6.85 34.78
C GLU A 36 3.68 8.03 34.84
N TYR A 37 4.60 8.07 33.87
CA TYR A 37 5.69 9.05 33.81
C TYR A 37 5.55 10.04 32.66
N GLU A 38 4.65 9.78 31.72
CA GLU A 38 4.47 10.60 30.52
C GLU A 38 3.33 11.63 30.71
N PRO A 39 3.54 12.89 30.28
CA PRO A 39 2.59 13.96 30.52
C PRO A 39 1.37 13.93 29.59
N HIS A 40 1.44 13.24 28.46
CA HIS A 40 0.41 13.20 27.42
C HIS A 40 0.24 11.79 26.85
N GLU A 41 -0.98 11.46 26.42
CA GLU A 41 -1.27 10.19 25.75
C GLU A 41 -0.65 10.13 24.35
N VAL A 42 -0.31 8.93 23.90
CA VAL A 42 0.19 8.68 22.54
C VAL A 42 -0.86 7.95 21.69
N PRO A 43 -0.88 8.14 20.38
CA PRO A 43 -1.70 7.33 19.48
C PRO A 43 -1.31 5.85 19.56
N LEU A 44 -2.27 4.97 19.85
CA LEU A 44 -2.06 3.52 19.95
C LEU A 44 -2.48 2.77 18.67
N THR A 45 -3.14 3.48 17.75
CA THR A 45 -3.54 2.94 16.44
C THR A 45 -3.13 3.89 15.32
N LEU A 46 -2.97 3.36 14.12
CA LEU A 46 -2.69 4.20 12.95
C LEU A 46 -3.80 5.22 12.70
N GLU A 47 -5.06 4.85 12.93
CA GLU A 47 -6.20 5.75 12.80
C GLU A 47 -6.08 6.96 13.76
N GLN A 48 -5.74 6.69 15.03
CA GLN A 48 -5.49 7.77 16.01
C GLN A 48 -4.32 8.66 15.58
N TRP A 49 -3.23 8.08 15.08
CA TRP A 49 -2.08 8.83 14.60
C TRP A 49 -2.41 9.70 13.38
N LEU A 50 -3.19 9.20 12.42
CA LEU A 50 -3.62 9.96 11.25
C LEU A 50 -4.47 11.17 11.63
N HIS A 51 -5.30 11.08 12.68
CA HIS A 51 -6.18 12.14 13.15
C HIS A 51 -5.55 13.02 14.25
N ALA A 52 -4.36 12.68 14.74
CA ALA A 52 -3.65 13.46 15.74
C ALA A 52 -3.22 14.83 15.18
N ASP A 53 -3.24 15.84 16.02
CA ASP A 53 -2.68 17.16 15.70
C ASP A 53 -1.14 17.12 15.65
N GLU A 54 -0.54 18.22 15.22
CA GLU A 54 0.92 18.29 15.06
C GLU A 54 1.67 18.19 16.41
N ASP A 55 1.08 18.75 17.49
CA ASP A 55 1.69 18.70 18.82
C ASP A 55 1.71 17.24 19.34
N SER A 56 0.61 16.53 19.18
CA SER A 56 0.51 15.08 19.50
C SER A 56 1.47 14.23 18.67
N LYS A 57 1.62 14.54 17.37
CA LYS A 57 2.58 13.84 16.50
C LYS A 57 4.02 14.14 16.89
N GLU A 58 4.32 15.37 17.30
CA GLU A 58 5.66 15.72 17.78
C GLU A 58 5.95 15.03 19.11
N PHE A 59 5.01 15.01 20.05
CA PHE A 59 5.15 14.25 21.29
C PHE A 59 5.36 12.74 20.99
N PHE A 60 4.62 12.19 20.04
CA PHE A 60 4.80 10.80 19.61
C PHE A 60 6.21 10.52 19.06
N ARG A 61 6.82 11.45 18.32
CA ARG A 61 8.22 11.32 17.85
C ARG A 61 9.20 11.29 19.04
N GLN A 62 8.99 12.17 20.03
CA GLN A 62 9.82 12.22 21.24
C GLN A 62 9.68 10.93 22.05
N PHE A 63 8.46 10.45 22.23
CA PHE A 63 8.16 9.18 22.88
C PHE A 63 8.90 8.02 22.22
N ILE A 64 8.79 7.86 20.89
CA ILE A 64 9.52 6.84 20.14
C ILE A 64 11.04 6.95 20.40
N ASN A 65 11.61 8.15 20.35
CA ASN A 65 13.04 8.34 20.56
C ASN A 65 13.49 7.91 21.96
N SER A 66 12.64 8.03 22.96
CA SER A 66 12.93 7.59 24.34
C SER A 66 12.92 6.07 24.46
N TYR A 67 12.06 5.37 23.72
CA TYR A 67 11.82 3.93 23.91
C TYR A 67 12.36 3.03 22.78
N LYS A 68 12.84 3.57 21.64
CA LYS A 68 13.26 2.78 20.46
C LYS A 68 14.39 1.79 20.66
N ASN A 69 15.18 1.92 21.75
CA ASN A 69 16.32 1.05 22.05
C ASN A 69 15.99 0.02 23.15
N HIS A 70 14.73 -0.16 23.50
CA HIS A 70 14.28 -1.14 24.50
C HIS A 70 13.89 -2.45 23.83
N ASP A 71 14.76 -3.46 23.90
CA ASP A 71 14.56 -4.75 23.23
C ASP A 71 13.32 -5.50 23.75
N ASP A 72 13.00 -5.36 25.04
CA ASP A 72 11.81 -5.95 25.67
C ASP A 72 10.47 -5.35 25.16
N LEU A 73 10.51 -4.18 24.53
CA LEU A 73 9.36 -3.50 23.93
C LEU A 73 9.24 -3.73 22.43
N THR A 74 10.19 -4.46 21.82
CA THR A 74 10.25 -4.70 20.39
C THR A 74 9.88 -6.14 20.01
N TYR A 75 9.49 -6.33 18.77
CA TYR A 75 9.33 -7.63 18.14
C TYR A 75 10.28 -7.74 16.94
N GLU A 76 10.81 -8.93 16.72
CA GLU A 76 11.43 -9.24 15.42
C GLU A 76 10.36 -9.16 14.33
N GLU A 77 10.68 -8.56 13.19
CA GLU A 77 9.72 -8.30 12.12
C GLU A 77 9.10 -9.56 11.54
N ASN A 78 9.87 -10.66 11.49
CA ASN A 78 9.43 -11.97 11.01
C ASN A 78 8.60 -12.76 12.06
N SER A 79 8.52 -12.28 13.30
CA SER A 79 7.75 -12.91 14.38
C SER A 79 6.31 -12.39 14.49
N ILE A 80 5.95 -11.40 13.68
CA ILE A 80 4.64 -10.76 13.69
C ILE A 80 3.99 -10.80 12.30
N GLN A 81 2.68 -10.63 12.26
CA GLN A 81 1.94 -10.47 11.02
C GLN A 81 1.78 -8.98 10.71
N ILE A 82 2.41 -8.51 9.63
CA ILE A 82 2.25 -7.14 9.15
C ILE A 82 0.96 -7.06 8.32
N SER A 83 0.00 -6.28 8.81
CA SER A 83 -1.27 -5.99 8.16
C SER A 83 -1.11 -4.85 7.14
N PRO A 84 -2.10 -4.58 6.27
CA PRO A 84 -2.07 -3.41 5.39
C PRO A 84 -1.69 -2.14 6.16
N CYS A 85 -0.77 -1.36 5.60
CA CYS A 85 -0.29 -0.14 6.27
C CYS A 85 -1.36 0.96 6.36
N VAL A 86 -2.51 0.78 5.68
CA VAL A 86 -3.72 1.59 5.82
C VAL A 86 -4.91 0.64 5.97
N PRO A 87 -5.21 0.16 7.20
CA PRO A 87 -6.15 -0.96 7.42
C PRO A 87 -7.62 -0.58 7.21
N LYS A 88 -7.96 0.70 7.33
CA LYS A 88 -9.30 1.23 7.14
C LYS A 88 -9.23 2.48 6.29
N THR A 89 -9.46 2.33 5.01
CA THR A 89 -9.56 3.46 4.09
C THR A 89 -10.98 3.58 3.56
N ALA A 90 -11.51 4.80 3.53
CA ALA A 90 -12.80 5.08 2.93
C ALA A 90 -12.73 5.07 1.40
N LYS A 91 -11.58 5.50 0.84
CA LYS A 91 -11.35 5.57 -0.60
C LYS A 91 -9.98 4.99 -0.95
N ILE A 92 -9.96 4.09 -1.94
CA ILE A 92 -8.75 3.70 -2.67
C ILE A 92 -8.94 4.24 -4.08
N ILE A 93 -8.22 5.32 -4.40
CA ILE A 93 -8.29 5.99 -5.70
C ILE A 93 -7.05 5.61 -6.47
N CYS A 94 -7.25 5.11 -7.69
CA CYS A 94 -6.18 4.61 -8.54
C CYS A 94 -6.03 5.48 -9.77
N VAL A 95 -4.82 5.57 -10.29
CA VAL A 95 -4.50 6.40 -11.46
C VAL A 95 -3.99 5.52 -12.61
N GLY A 96 -4.76 5.39 -13.65
CA GLY A 96 -4.39 4.63 -14.85
C GLY A 96 -3.43 5.39 -15.77
N LEU A 97 -2.52 4.65 -16.43
CA LEU A 97 -1.61 5.18 -17.47
C LEU A 97 -0.80 6.41 -17.04
N ASN A 98 -0.23 6.39 -15.86
CA ASN A 98 0.46 7.54 -15.30
C ASN A 98 1.99 7.55 -15.48
N TYR A 99 2.55 6.63 -16.29
CA TYR A 99 3.98 6.64 -16.65
C TYR A 99 4.13 6.76 -18.16
N ARG A 100 5.05 7.63 -18.61
CA ARG A 100 5.27 7.92 -20.05
C ARG A 100 5.68 6.69 -20.82
N LYS A 101 6.59 5.89 -20.27
CA LYS A 101 7.07 4.66 -20.92
C LYS A 101 6.00 3.58 -20.94
N HIS A 102 5.18 3.47 -19.88
CA HIS A 102 4.05 2.54 -19.86
C HIS A 102 2.96 2.91 -20.89
N ALA A 103 2.63 4.19 -21.05
CA ALA A 103 1.71 4.64 -22.09
C ALA A 103 2.24 4.26 -23.49
N LYS A 104 3.55 4.43 -23.74
CA LYS A 104 4.20 4.05 -25.00
C LYS A 104 4.18 2.53 -25.22
N GLU A 105 4.50 1.72 -24.18
CA GLU A 105 4.47 0.25 -24.22
C GLU A 105 3.06 -0.26 -24.58
N SER A 106 2.03 0.33 -23.97
CA SER A 106 0.61 0.01 -24.21
C SER A 106 0.07 0.57 -25.54
N ASN A 107 0.90 1.25 -26.34
CA ASN A 107 0.52 1.94 -27.58
C ASN A 107 -0.67 2.90 -27.39
N MET A 108 -0.70 3.60 -26.24
CA MET A 108 -1.75 4.55 -25.89
C MET A 108 -1.19 5.98 -25.88
N ASP A 109 -2.05 6.93 -26.23
CA ASP A 109 -1.70 8.35 -26.11
C ASP A 109 -1.50 8.74 -24.64
N VAL A 110 -0.58 9.68 -24.41
CA VAL A 110 -0.38 10.27 -23.07
C VAL A 110 -1.67 10.97 -22.64
N PRO A 111 -2.27 10.60 -21.50
CA PRO A 111 -3.51 11.23 -21.03
C PRO A 111 -3.32 12.73 -20.77
N LYS A 112 -4.33 13.53 -21.12
CA LYS A 112 -4.33 14.98 -20.84
C LYS A 112 -4.77 15.31 -19.42
N THR A 113 -5.46 14.38 -18.75
CA THR A 113 -5.95 14.47 -17.39
C THR A 113 -5.82 13.10 -16.72
N PRO A 114 -5.64 13.02 -15.38
CA PRO A 114 -5.58 11.75 -14.67
C PRO A 114 -6.80 10.86 -14.95
N ILE A 115 -6.56 9.61 -15.35
CA ILE A 115 -7.59 8.59 -15.49
C ILE A 115 -7.81 7.98 -14.12
N LEU A 116 -8.96 8.26 -13.49
CA LEU A 116 -9.24 7.78 -12.15
C LEU A 116 -10.16 6.56 -12.18
N PHE A 117 -9.83 5.56 -11.37
CA PHE A 117 -10.68 4.43 -11.04
C PHE A 117 -10.51 4.09 -9.55
N ASN A 118 -11.19 3.07 -9.07
CA ASN A 118 -11.16 2.73 -7.65
C ASN A 118 -10.97 1.23 -7.41
N LYS A 119 -10.46 0.92 -6.24
CA LYS A 119 -10.52 -0.42 -5.61
C LYS A 119 -11.34 -0.29 -4.33
N PHE A 120 -11.83 -1.42 -3.81
CA PHE A 120 -12.54 -1.47 -2.53
C PHE A 120 -11.65 -2.03 -1.42
N SER A 121 -12.02 -1.79 -0.16
CA SER A 121 -11.22 -2.19 1.00
C SER A 121 -11.02 -3.71 1.15
N ASN A 122 -11.90 -4.55 0.55
CA ASN A 122 -11.69 -6.00 0.48
C ASN A 122 -10.44 -6.38 -0.32
N SER A 123 -9.98 -5.52 -1.20
CA SER A 123 -8.77 -5.76 -1.99
C SER A 123 -7.46 -5.54 -1.20
N LEU A 124 -7.50 -4.91 -0.02
CA LEU A 124 -6.29 -4.68 0.77
C LEU A 124 -5.68 -6.00 1.27
N ALA A 125 -4.36 -6.10 1.16
CA ALA A 125 -3.55 -7.16 1.76
C ALA A 125 -2.27 -6.57 2.37
N GLY A 126 -1.74 -7.18 3.42
CA GLY A 126 -0.50 -6.79 4.06
C GLY A 126 0.72 -7.50 3.48
N HIS A 127 1.90 -7.15 4.00
CA HIS A 127 3.14 -7.83 3.66
C HIS A 127 3.11 -9.30 4.10
N LEU A 128 3.54 -10.20 3.21
CA LEU A 128 3.54 -11.67 3.38
C LEU A 128 2.12 -12.29 3.51
N GLU A 129 1.05 -11.51 3.41
CA GLU A 129 -0.27 -12.09 3.26
C GLU A 129 -0.40 -12.81 1.92
N LYS A 130 -1.05 -13.97 1.95
CA LYS A 130 -1.34 -14.77 0.77
C LYS A 130 -2.51 -14.16 0.01
N VAL A 131 -2.39 -14.07 -1.30
CA VAL A 131 -3.44 -13.52 -2.18
C VAL A 131 -4.02 -14.65 -3.01
N GLU A 132 -5.34 -14.91 -2.87
CA GLU A 132 -6.03 -15.93 -3.64
C GLU A 132 -6.33 -15.41 -5.06
N LEU A 133 -5.96 -16.19 -6.08
CA LEU A 133 -6.25 -15.89 -7.48
C LEU A 133 -7.76 -16.08 -7.74
N PRO A 134 -8.40 -15.21 -8.56
CA PRO A 134 -9.78 -15.42 -8.95
C PRO A 134 -9.96 -16.70 -9.78
N ALA A 135 -10.93 -17.54 -9.44
CA ALA A 135 -11.16 -18.82 -10.12
C ALA A 135 -11.44 -18.68 -11.63
N ASP A 136 -12.04 -17.57 -12.02
CA ASP A 136 -12.46 -17.30 -13.41
C ASP A 136 -11.41 -16.49 -14.21
N SER A 137 -10.25 -16.17 -13.62
CA SER A 137 -9.19 -15.43 -14.29
C SER A 137 -8.00 -16.31 -14.64
N LYS A 138 -7.45 -16.08 -15.82
CA LYS A 138 -6.20 -16.69 -16.31
C LYS A 138 -5.15 -15.65 -16.70
N GLN A 139 -5.42 -14.38 -16.44
CA GLN A 139 -4.57 -13.28 -16.88
C GLN A 139 -4.29 -12.32 -15.71
N VAL A 140 -3.74 -12.85 -14.61
CA VAL A 140 -3.37 -12.04 -13.45
C VAL A 140 -2.00 -11.43 -13.67
N ASP A 141 -1.91 -10.12 -13.43
CA ASP A 141 -0.76 -9.26 -13.66
C ASP A 141 -0.42 -8.45 -12.40
N PHE A 142 0.81 -7.99 -12.30
CA PHE A 142 1.33 -7.13 -11.23
C PHE A 142 1.47 -5.69 -11.73
N GLU A 143 1.36 -4.73 -10.81
CA GLU A 143 1.62 -3.31 -11.06
C GLU A 143 2.25 -2.68 -9.81
N ALA A 144 3.58 -2.41 -9.86
CA ALA A 144 4.24 -1.64 -8.80
C ALA A 144 3.74 -0.19 -8.84
N GLU A 145 3.28 0.31 -7.72
CA GLU A 145 2.77 1.67 -7.59
C GLU A 145 3.23 2.35 -6.30
N LEU A 146 3.46 3.66 -6.36
CA LEU A 146 3.62 4.47 -5.17
C LEU A 146 2.24 4.73 -4.56
N GLY A 147 2.05 4.39 -3.30
CA GLY A 147 0.85 4.74 -2.54
C GLY A 147 1.04 6.05 -1.80
N ILE A 148 0.10 7.00 -1.94
CA ILE A 148 0.01 8.26 -1.18
C ILE A 148 -1.06 8.08 -0.12
N VAL A 149 -0.73 8.29 1.16
CA VAL A 149 -1.70 8.25 2.27
C VAL A 149 -2.01 9.68 2.71
N ILE A 150 -3.28 10.05 2.66
CA ILE A 150 -3.74 11.37 3.08
C ILE A 150 -3.67 11.49 4.61
N GLY A 151 -3.16 12.62 5.10
CA GLY A 151 -3.00 12.90 6.52
C GLY A 151 -3.87 14.03 7.06
N LYS A 152 -4.37 14.88 6.16
CA LYS A 152 -5.24 16.01 6.51
C LYS A 152 -6.38 16.10 5.51
N ARG A 153 -7.57 16.50 6.00
CA ARG A 153 -8.73 16.70 5.13
C ARG A 153 -8.42 17.73 4.04
N ALA A 154 -8.51 17.31 2.77
CA ALA A 154 -8.18 18.12 1.60
C ALA A 154 -9.40 18.27 0.67
N LYS A 155 -9.77 19.51 0.36
CA LYS A 155 -10.83 19.88 -0.59
C LYS A 155 -10.42 21.12 -1.37
N GLY A 156 -10.27 20.99 -2.69
CA GLY A 156 -9.91 22.10 -3.58
C GLY A 156 -8.53 22.70 -3.26
N VAL A 157 -7.55 21.87 -2.88
CA VAL A 157 -6.21 22.34 -2.52
C VAL A 157 -5.38 22.64 -3.76
N SER A 158 -4.58 23.70 -3.71
CA SER A 158 -3.68 24.06 -4.79
C SER A 158 -2.49 23.10 -4.88
N ARG A 159 -1.90 22.98 -6.05
CA ARG A 159 -0.80 22.06 -6.31
C ARG A 159 0.41 22.31 -5.39
N ASP A 160 0.77 23.59 -5.16
CA ASP A 160 1.88 23.99 -4.30
C ASP A 160 1.68 23.64 -2.82
N GLN A 161 0.43 23.46 -2.38
CA GLN A 161 0.10 23.09 -1.01
C GLN A 161 -0.26 21.60 -0.85
N ALA A 162 -0.45 20.88 -1.94
CA ALA A 162 -1.03 19.55 -1.95
C ALA A 162 -0.27 18.53 -1.08
N LEU A 163 1.07 18.56 -1.12
CA LEU A 163 1.89 17.62 -0.33
C LEU A 163 1.84 17.88 1.18
N ASN A 164 1.41 19.06 1.63
CA ASN A 164 1.18 19.35 3.06
C ASN A 164 -0.01 18.57 3.66
N TYR A 165 -0.83 17.95 2.81
CA TYR A 165 -1.97 17.13 3.19
C TYR A 165 -1.65 15.63 3.22
N VAL A 166 -0.41 15.24 2.86
CA VAL A 166 0.05 13.86 2.80
C VAL A 166 0.65 13.44 4.14
N ALA A 167 0.20 12.33 4.70
CA ALA A 167 0.79 11.71 5.90
C ALA A 167 2.11 11.02 5.57
N GLY A 168 2.15 10.34 4.43
CA GLY A 168 3.31 9.56 4.00
C GLY A 168 3.00 8.69 2.79
N TYR A 169 3.90 7.75 2.53
CA TYR A 169 3.89 6.92 1.33
C TYR A 169 4.11 5.44 1.69
N CYS A 170 3.67 4.55 0.81
CA CYS A 170 3.88 3.11 0.94
C CYS A 170 4.10 2.45 -0.43
N ASN A 171 4.63 1.23 -0.44
CA ASN A 171 4.54 0.39 -1.63
C ASN A 171 3.09 -0.07 -1.81
N ALA A 172 2.65 -0.16 -3.06
CA ALA A 172 1.39 -0.78 -3.43
C ALA A 172 1.60 -1.70 -4.64
N ASN A 173 0.77 -2.75 -4.73
CA ASN A 173 0.67 -3.59 -5.91
C ASN A 173 -0.77 -3.54 -6.39
N ASP A 174 -1.03 -2.91 -7.55
CA ASP A 174 -2.35 -2.91 -8.18
C ASP A 174 -2.55 -4.21 -9.00
N LEU A 175 -2.63 -5.35 -8.29
CA LEU A 175 -2.90 -6.64 -8.93
C LEU A 175 -4.14 -6.55 -9.80
N SER A 176 -4.03 -7.11 -11.01
CA SER A 176 -5.00 -6.93 -12.09
C SER A 176 -5.33 -8.25 -12.77
N ALA A 177 -6.57 -8.68 -12.70
CA ALA A 177 -7.07 -9.78 -13.54
C ALA A 177 -7.52 -9.20 -14.89
N ARG A 178 -6.65 -9.24 -15.89
CA ARG A 178 -6.84 -8.50 -17.17
C ARG A 178 -8.07 -8.95 -17.95
N ASP A 179 -8.34 -10.25 -17.97
CA ASP A 179 -9.53 -10.82 -18.61
C ASP A 179 -10.85 -10.41 -17.92
N LEU A 180 -10.81 -10.13 -16.61
CA LEU A 180 -11.94 -9.54 -15.87
C LEU A 180 -11.98 -8.03 -16.05
N GLN A 181 -10.83 -7.34 -16.06
CA GLN A 181 -10.70 -5.90 -16.24
C GLN A 181 -11.34 -5.42 -17.55
N PHE A 182 -11.08 -6.13 -18.63
CA PHE A 182 -11.57 -5.75 -19.96
C PHE A 182 -12.87 -6.43 -20.39
N ARG A 183 -13.53 -7.16 -19.47
CA ARG A 183 -14.85 -7.77 -19.74
C ARG A 183 -15.93 -6.73 -19.99
N THR A 184 -15.79 -5.54 -19.42
CA THR A 184 -16.66 -4.37 -19.61
C THR A 184 -15.81 -3.11 -19.73
N ASN A 185 -16.46 -1.95 -19.99
CA ASN A 185 -15.76 -0.65 -19.98
C ASN A 185 -15.34 -0.17 -18.58
N GLN A 186 -15.75 -0.87 -17.50
CA GLN A 186 -15.38 -0.58 -16.12
C GLN A 186 -14.38 -1.62 -15.61
N TRP A 187 -13.25 -1.16 -15.13
CA TRP A 187 -12.13 -2.03 -14.71
C TRP A 187 -12.35 -2.75 -13.38
N LEU A 188 -13.41 -2.41 -12.67
CA LEU A 188 -13.69 -2.78 -11.29
C LEU A 188 -13.49 -4.27 -11.01
N LEU A 189 -14.04 -5.17 -11.85
CA LEU A 189 -13.98 -6.61 -11.64
C LEU A 189 -12.55 -7.15 -11.63
N GLY A 190 -11.69 -6.65 -12.50
CA GLY A 190 -10.29 -7.07 -12.56
C GLY A 190 -9.40 -6.42 -11.51
N LYS A 191 -9.85 -5.32 -10.92
CA LYS A 191 -9.06 -4.49 -9.99
C LYS A 191 -9.44 -4.67 -8.51
N SER A 192 -10.64 -5.16 -8.19
CA SER A 192 -11.16 -5.22 -6.81
C SER A 192 -11.43 -6.65 -6.31
N CYS A 193 -10.73 -7.66 -6.84
CA CYS A 193 -10.74 -8.99 -6.24
C CYS A 193 -10.16 -8.93 -4.81
N ASP A 194 -10.52 -9.88 -3.96
CA ASP A 194 -10.02 -9.94 -2.59
C ASP A 194 -8.50 -10.03 -2.55
N GLY A 195 -7.85 -9.17 -1.76
CA GLY A 195 -6.40 -9.11 -1.64
C GLY A 195 -5.65 -8.47 -2.83
N PHE A 196 -6.32 -7.95 -3.87
CA PHE A 196 -5.69 -7.41 -5.10
C PHE A 196 -5.11 -5.99 -4.96
N CYS A 197 -4.97 -5.49 -3.73
CA CYS A 197 -4.28 -4.25 -3.40
C CYS A 197 -3.35 -4.45 -2.19
N PRO A 198 -2.29 -5.26 -2.31
CA PRO A 198 -1.27 -5.31 -1.28
C PRO A 198 -0.67 -3.93 -1.05
N VAL A 199 -0.53 -3.51 0.23
CA VAL A 199 0.05 -2.21 0.62
C VAL A 199 0.91 -2.33 1.88
N GLY A 200 2.08 -1.74 1.86
CA GLY A 200 3.01 -1.75 2.99
C GLY A 200 4.46 -2.03 2.58
N PRO A 201 5.28 -2.64 3.47
CA PRO A 201 4.99 -3.05 4.86
C PRO A 201 4.79 -1.86 5.80
N TYR A 202 5.24 -0.68 5.41
CA TYR A 202 5.24 0.53 6.23
C TYR A 202 4.43 1.65 5.59
N LEU A 203 3.81 2.48 6.42
CA LEU A 203 3.53 3.87 6.10
C LEU A 203 4.77 4.69 6.48
N VAL A 204 5.53 5.13 5.48
CA VAL A 204 6.71 5.98 5.70
C VAL A 204 6.30 7.44 5.65
N THR A 205 6.53 8.19 6.72
CA THR A 205 6.10 9.57 6.85
C THR A 205 6.69 10.48 5.76
N ALA A 206 5.96 11.51 5.35
CA ALA A 206 6.36 12.37 4.23
C ALA A 206 7.71 13.06 4.44
N ASP A 207 8.03 13.46 5.67
CA ASP A 207 9.32 14.03 6.05
C ASP A 207 10.51 13.05 5.85
N GLU A 208 10.29 11.76 6.12
CA GLU A 208 11.30 10.71 5.92
C GLU A 208 11.54 10.41 4.43
N VAL A 209 10.49 10.47 3.61
CA VAL A 209 10.58 10.22 2.17
C VAL A 209 11.23 11.41 1.45
N GLY A 210 10.86 12.63 1.79
CA GLY A 210 11.26 13.84 1.10
C GLY A 210 10.53 14.00 -0.25
N ASP A 211 11.27 13.99 -1.37
CA ASP A 211 10.65 14.11 -2.70
C ASP A 211 10.08 12.77 -3.20
N PRO A 212 8.75 12.60 -3.27
CA PRO A 212 8.13 11.36 -3.74
C PRO A 212 8.23 11.16 -5.25
N ASN A 213 8.63 12.18 -6.00
CA ASN A 213 8.69 12.17 -7.46
C ASN A 213 10.09 11.79 -8.00
N GLN A 214 10.99 11.26 -7.13
CA GLN A 214 12.36 10.91 -7.48
C GLN A 214 12.80 9.54 -6.94
N LEU A 215 11.85 8.63 -6.71
CA LEU A 215 12.10 7.33 -6.07
C LEU A 215 12.29 6.23 -7.12
N LYS A 216 13.28 5.36 -6.93
CA LYS A 216 13.39 4.12 -7.70
C LYS A 216 12.20 3.22 -7.36
N ILE A 217 11.61 2.59 -8.38
CA ILE A 217 10.47 1.67 -8.25
C ILE A 217 10.72 0.40 -9.05
N GLU A 218 10.54 -0.76 -8.43
CA GLU A 218 10.81 -2.07 -9.03
C GLU A 218 9.74 -3.10 -8.66
N THR A 219 9.47 -4.02 -9.60
CA THR A 219 8.78 -5.29 -9.35
C THR A 219 9.73 -6.44 -9.60
N ILE A 220 9.75 -7.39 -8.67
CA ILE A 220 10.50 -8.64 -8.76
C ILE A 220 9.50 -9.79 -8.67
N VAL A 221 9.51 -10.68 -9.65
CA VAL A 221 8.67 -11.90 -9.65
C VAL A 221 9.59 -13.11 -9.65
N ASN A 222 9.43 -13.97 -8.64
CA ASN A 222 10.26 -15.19 -8.47
C ASN A 222 11.77 -14.90 -8.58
N GLY A 223 12.22 -13.80 -7.95
CA GLY A 223 13.61 -13.36 -7.95
C GLY A 223 14.08 -12.68 -9.26
N LYS A 224 13.22 -12.48 -10.27
CA LYS A 224 13.55 -11.78 -11.52
C LYS A 224 12.93 -10.39 -11.55
N VAL A 225 13.73 -9.37 -11.84
CA VAL A 225 13.23 -7.99 -12.04
C VAL A 225 12.36 -7.95 -13.31
N ARG A 226 11.13 -7.47 -13.16
CA ARG A 226 10.14 -7.32 -14.24
C ARG A 226 9.87 -5.85 -14.56
N GLN A 227 9.75 -5.00 -13.55
CA GLN A 227 9.66 -3.56 -13.71
C GLN A 227 10.87 -2.92 -13.03
N SER A 228 11.46 -1.90 -13.64
CA SER A 228 12.54 -1.08 -13.05
C SER A 228 12.49 0.32 -13.65
N SER A 229 12.06 1.28 -12.86
CA SER A 229 11.81 2.66 -13.30
C SER A 229 12.05 3.65 -12.16
N ASN A 230 11.58 4.89 -12.34
CA ASN A 230 11.64 5.93 -11.31
C ASN A 230 10.34 6.73 -11.34
N THR A 231 9.87 7.20 -10.18
CA THR A 231 8.64 8.01 -10.08
C THR A 231 8.73 9.33 -10.84
N SER A 232 9.92 9.78 -11.23
CA SER A 232 10.12 10.93 -12.13
C SER A 232 9.62 10.71 -13.56
N ASP A 233 9.33 9.46 -13.96
CA ASP A 233 8.69 9.16 -15.26
C ASP A 233 7.16 9.32 -15.22
N MET A 234 6.56 9.60 -14.05
CA MET A 234 5.13 9.89 -13.95
C MET A 234 4.72 11.06 -14.85
N ILE A 235 3.52 10.96 -15.42
CA ILE A 235 2.88 12.01 -16.21
C ILE A 235 2.33 13.08 -15.28
N PHE A 236 1.58 12.65 -14.26
CA PHE A 236 1.01 13.49 -13.22
C PHE A 236 1.71 13.15 -11.90
N TYR A 237 2.41 14.11 -11.31
CA TYR A 237 3.15 13.95 -10.07
C TYR A 237 2.24 13.93 -8.83
N CYS A 238 2.76 13.50 -7.68
CA CYS A 238 1.99 13.33 -6.46
C CYS A 238 1.25 14.60 -6.03
N ASP A 239 1.88 15.77 -6.13
CA ASP A 239 1.29 17.09 -5.85
C ASP A 239 0.12 17.41 -6.78
N GLU A 240 0.26 17.10 -8.07
CA GLU A 240 -0.79 17.31 -9.06
C GLU A 240 -1.97 16.36 -8.84
N LEU A 241 -1.71 15.07 -8.53
CA LEU A 241 -2.76 14.09 -8.26
C LEU A 241 -3.61 14.47 -7.04
N VAL A 242 -2.97 14.83 -5.92
CA VAL A 242 -3.69 15.25 -4.71
C VAL A 242 -4.51 16.53 -4.98
N SER A 243 -3.93 17.53 -5.66
CA SER A 243 -4.63 18.75 -6.05
C SER A 243 -5.82 18.45 -6.95
N TYR A 244 -5.60 17.69 -8.02
CA TYR A 244 -6.63 17.34 -9.00
C TYR A 244 -7.80 16.59 -8.35
N ILE A 245 -7.53 15.52 -7.62
CA ILE A 245 -8.56 14.71 -6.97
C ILE A 245 -9.34 15.52 -5.95
N SER A 246 -8.65 16.34 -5.14
CA SER A 246 -9.30 17.17 -4.10
C SER A 246 -10.25 18.23 -4.67
N THR A 247 -10.10 18.59 -5.95
CA THR A 247 -11.02 19.50 -6.64
C THR A 247 -12.43 18.92 -6.72
N TYR A 248 -12.52 17.63 -7.03
CA TYR A 248 -13.80 16.94 -7.29
C TYR A 248 -14.36 16.23 -6.08
N MET A 249 -13.51 15.62 -5.25
CA MET A 249 -13.94 14.86 -4.07
C MET A 249 -13.07 15.22 -2.86
N THR A 250 -13.68 15.30 -1.68
CA THR A 250 -12.95 15.52 -0.44
C THR A 250 -12.11 14.29 -0.14
N LEU A 251 -10.82 14.51 0.12
CA LEU A 251 -9.91 13.50 0.64
C LEU A 251 -9.88 13.61 2.17
N GLU A 252 -9.98 12.50 2.86
CA GLU A 252 -9.97 12.41 4.32
C GLU A 252 -8.69 11.69 4.81
N PRO A 253 -8.25 11.93 6.06
CA PRO A 253 -7.13 11.19 6.63
C PRO A 253 -7.33 9.67 6.48
N GLY A 254 -6.32 8.98 5.97
CA GLY A 254 -6.37 7.55 5.70
C GLY A 254 -6.87 7.15 4.30
N ASP A 255 -7.35 8.10 3.47
CA ASP A 255 -7.58 7.79 2.05
C ASP A 255 -6.26 7.45 1.36
N LEU A 256 -6.31 6.46 0.47
CA LEU A 256 -5.17 5.96 -0.29
C LEU A 256 -5.31 6.36 -1.77
N ILE A 257 -4.26 6.93 -2.34
CA ILE A 257 -4.12 7.15 -3.78
C ILE A 257 -2.96 6.28 -4.25
N ILE A 258 -3.19 5.38 -5.22
CA ILE A 258 -2.14 4.63 -5.90
C ILE A 258 -1.91 5.23 -7.28
N THR A 259 -0.64 5.52 -7.59
CA THR A 259 -0.27 6.59 -8.54
C THR A 259 -0.06 6.13 -9.97
N GLY A 260 -0.32 4.86 -10.27
CA GLY A 260 -0.04 4.27 -11.57
C GLY A 260 1.30 3.53 -11.59
N THR A 261 1.42 2.62 -12.55
CA THR A 261 2.55 1.70 -12.68
C THR A 261 3.47 2.08 -13.84
N PRO A 262 4.78 1.81 -13.75
CA PRO A 262 5.71 1.94 -14.87
C PRO A 262 5.56 0.81 -15.90
N GLU A 263 6.37 0.86 -16.96
CA GLU A 263 6.52 -0.17 -17.97
C GLU A 263 6.97 -1.53 -17.39
N GLY A 264 6.75 -2.62 -18.14
CA GLY A 264 7.19 -3.98 -17.79
C GLY A 264 6.10 -4.84 -17.15
N VAL A 265 4.82 -4.43 -17.20
CA VAL A 265 3.68 -5.28 -16.85
C VAL A 265 3.53 -6.42 -17.87
N ILE A 266 2.91 -7.53 -17.47
CA ILE A 266 2.75 -8.69 -18.36
C ILE A 266 1.89 -8.33 -19.58
N LEU A 267 0.83 -7.53 -19.36
CA LEU A 267 -0.04 -7.06 -20.44
C LEU A 267 0.70 -6.30 -21.55
N GLY A 268 1.76 -5.56 -21.20
CA GLY A 268 2.57 -4.79 -22.16
C GLY A 268 3.47 -5.63 -23.06
N LEU A 269 3.68 -6.91 -22.72
CA LEU A 269 4.55 -7.81 -23.48
C LEU A 269 3.83 -8.34 -24.74
N PRO A 270 4.59 -8.76 -25.78
CA PRO A 270 4.03 -9.51 -26.90
C PRO A 270 3.27 -10.74 -26.40
N ALA A 271 2.16 -11.10 -27.04
CA ALA A 271 1.24 -12.16 -26.58
C ALA A 271 1.93 -13.51 -26.30
N HIS A 272 3.00 -13.86 -27.02
CA HIS A 272 3.77 -15.10 -26.83
C HIS A 272 4.77 -15.03 -25.66
N GLU A 273 4.98 -13.86 -25.07
CA GLU A 273 5.84 -13.61 -23.91
C GLU A 273 5.04 -13.32 -22.62
N GLN A 274 3.69 -13.27 -22.73
CA GLN A 274 2.80 -13.01 -21.60
C GLN A 274 2.71 -14.24 -20.70
N ASP A 275 3.60 -14.32 -19.71
CA ASP A 275 3.62 -15.38 -18.68
C ASP A 275 2.87 -14.86 -17.45
N TRP A 276 1.55 -15.10 -17.41
CA TRP A 276 0.64 -14.62 -16.38
C TRP A 276 0.93 -15.24 -15.02
N LEU A 277 0.68 -14.50 -13.96
CA LEU A 277 0.87 -14.96 -12.59
C LEU A 277 -0.02 -16.16 -12.26
N THR A 278 0.57 -17.14 -11.58
CA THR A 278 -0.04 -18.42 -11.22
C THR A 278 0.16 -18.78 -9.75
N ASP A 279 -0.36 -19.94 -9.35
CA ASP A 279 -0.18 -20.49 -8.01
C ASP A 279 1.29 -20.62 -7.64
N GLY A 280 1.63 -20.16 -6.45
CA GLY A 280 2.97 -20.23 -5.89
C GLY A 280 3.88 -19.07 -6.27
N ASP A 281 3.49 -18.24 -7.25
CA ASP A 281 4.30 -17.07 -7.63
C ASP A 281 4.45 -16.10 -6.48
N GLU A 282 5.66 -15.57 -6.33
CA GLU A 282 6.01 -14.54 -5.36
C GLU A 282 6.26 -13.22 -6.09
N VAL A 283 5.48 -12.21 -5.71
CA VAL A 283 5.59 -10.85 -6.25
C VAL A 283 6.10 -9.91 -5.16
N THR A 284 7.18 -9.23 -5.45
CA THR A 284 7.82 -8.26 -4.56
C THR A 284 7.83 -6.89 -5.21
N ILE A 285 7.27 -5.90 -4.52
CA ILE A 285 7.34 -4.47 -4.88
C ILE A 285 8.35 -3.79 -3.98
N GLN A 286 9.25 -3.04 -4.58
CA GLN A 286 10.27 -2.29 -3.86
C GLN A 286 10.35 -0.86 -4.40
N ILE A 287 10.06 0.10 -3.52
CA ILE A 287 10.26 1.51 -3.79
C ILE A 287 11.29 2.05 -2.80
N GLU A 288 12.18 2.88 -3.31
CA GLU A 288 13.27 3.49 -2.53
C GLU A 288 12.72 4.11 -1.24
N LYS A 289 13.39 3.86 -0.09
CA LYS A 289 13.01 4.26 1.28
C LYS A 289 11.78 3.58 1.88
N LEU A 290 10.90 2.92 1.10
CA LEU A 290 9.60 2.41 1.58
C LEU A 290 9.65 0.97 2.10
N GLY A 291 10.81 0.30 2.04
CA GLY A 291 10.93 -1.11 2.38
C GLY A 291 10.50 -2.03 1.23
N VAL A 292 10.19 -3.28 1.56
CA VAL A 292 9.90 -4.33 0.58
C VAL A 292 8.54 -4.95 0.89
N LEU A 293 7.63 -4.94 -0.07
CA LEU A 293 6.31 -5.54 0.01
C LEU A 293 6.30 -6.84 -0.81
N THR A 294 6.16 -7.97 -0.16
CA THR A 294 6.14 -9.29 -0.82
C THR A 294 4.84 -10.00 -0.55
N ASN A 295 4.26 -10.60 -1.58
CA ASN A 295 3.08 -11.45 -1.46
C ASN A 295 3.23 -12.72 -2.30
N ARG A 296 2.67 -13.82 -1.81
CA ARG A 296 2.59 -15.07 -2.53
C ARG A 296 1.17 -15.32 -3.01
N LEU A 297 1.04 -15.68 -4.28
CA LEU A 297 -0.24 -15.98 -4.91
C LEU A 297 -0.61 -17.43 -4.68
N LEU A 298 -1.89 -17.71 -4.50
CA LEU A 298 -2.42 -19.04 -4.30
C LEU A 298 -3.58 -19.32 -5.27
N SER A 299 -3.66 -20.57 -5.71
CA SER A 299 -4.85 -21.06 -6.41
C SER A 299 -6.11 -20.85 -5.58
N PRO A 300 -7.26 -20.62 -6.22
CA PRO A 300 -8.52 -20.47 -5.50
C PRO A 300 -8.85 -21.77 -4.76
N VAL A 301 -9.21 -21.64 -3.47
CA VAL A 301 -9.72 -22.77 -2.70
C VAL A 301 -11.06 -23.22 -3.30
N SER A 302 -11.20 -24.48 -3.65
CA SER A 302 -12.44 -24.97 -4.24
C SER A 302 -13.63 -24.79 -3.29
N ILE A 303 -14.84 -24.59 -3.82
CA ILE A 303 -16.07 -24.43 -3.01
C ILE A 303 -16.23 -25.59 -2.02
N LYS A 304 -15.91 -26.83 -2.44
CA LYS A 304 -15.97 -28.01 -1.56
C LYS A 304 -14.98 -27.96 -0.40
N GLU A 305 -13.79 -27.43 -0.61
CA GLU A 305 -12.79 -27.25 0.45
C GLU A 305 -13.19 -26.11 1.39
N LYS A 306 -13.77 -25.03 0.86
CA LYS A 306 -14.33 -23.93 1.70
C LYS A 306 -15.44 -24.43 2.62
N GLU A 307 -16.37 -25.24 2.13
CA GLU A 307 -17.44 -25.87 2.93
C GLU A 307 -16.87 -26.80 4.03
N THR A 308 -15.82 -27.57 3.71
CA THR A 308 -15.14 -28.43 4.68
C THR A 308 -14.44 -27.64 5.78
N ILE A 309 -13.74 -26.54 5.45
CA ILE A 309 -13.07 -25.68 6.42
C ILE A 309 -14.09 -24.99 7.34
N ILE A 310 -15.22 -24.54 6.81
CA ILE A 310 -16.29 -23.91 7.60
C ILE A 310 -16.89 -24.94 8.57
N SER A 311 -17.14 -26.18 8.13
CA SER A 311 -17.70 -27.23 8.98
C SER A 311 -16.77 -27.77 10.07
N GLN A 312 -15.48 -27.52 9.97
CA GLN A 312 -14.48 -27.91 11.00
C GLN A 312 -14.23 -26.80 12.04
N ASN A 313 -14.71 -25.61 11.80
CA ASN A 313 -14.55 -24.44 12.70
C ASN A 313 -15.85 -24.02 13.40
N VAL A 314 -16.93 -24.81 13.27
CA VAL A 314 -18.19 -24.71 13.99
C VAL A 314 -18.28 -25.87 14.98
#